data_a00aea0595463a5a7ba337584155df08
#
_entry.id   a00aea0595463a5a7ba337584155df08
#
_cell.length_a   1.000
_cell.length_b   1.000
_cell.length_c   1.000
_cell.angle_alpha   90.00
_cell.angle_beta   90.00
_cell.angle_gamma   90.00
#
_symmetry.space_group_name_H-M   'P 1'
#
loop_
_entity.id
_entity.type
_entity.pdbx_description
1 polymer ?
#
loop_
_entity_poly.entity_id
_entity_poly.type
_entity_poly.pdbx_seq_one_letter_code
_entity_poly.pdbx_strand_id
1 'polypeptide(L)'
;MALAGLAALTSLGALLFLAWSLRDIRATPDAIPAWPLGGVIGCVVLTFVLRLQAFNTSHYAAFHLENILRSRLARKALQLPPGVLQQMGSGSVAKVMLDDVKSLHIFVADSTPLYARAIIMPLATIVILFWLDWRLAIATLGVLAFGSVILVLARQRSENMAQRYHKAREQVSAAVIEFVQAMPVVRTFDSGSTSFLRYQRALEEWVDVLKTWYRKAGFSARFSFSILNPLPTLFVLIWSGYGLLHYGSFDFIAWVAVLLLGSGMAEAVMPMMMLNNLVAQTRLSIQRIYQVLAMPELSLPQSDQQPQEASITFEQVSFHYPQARTGAALQEVSFHVPAGQIVALVGPSGAGKSTVARLLLRYADPDKGHIRIGGVDLRDMQTDTLMKQLSFVFQDNFLFADTIANNIRLGAPDTPLEAVIAAARVAQAHDFISALPEGYNTRVGERGVFLSGGQRQRITIARALLQDRPILVLDEATAFADPENEAALIKALAAAMRGRTVIIVAHRLSMVTQADVILLFSDGQLREMGNHTQLLAQGGLYQRLWQHYQQAQHWVPGGTQEEVVEIERQ
;
A
#
# COMPACT_ATOMS: atom_id res chain seq x y z
N MET A 1 -1.28 4.75 30.69
CA MET A 1 -0.85 3.62 31.55
C MET A 1 -1.17 3.85 33.02
N ALA A 2 -0.73 4.96 33.65
CA ALA A 2 -0.98 5.22 35.08
C ALA A 2 -2.47 5.18 35.44
N LEU A 3 -3.34 5.86 34.69
CA LEU A 3 -4.79 5.85 34.91
C LEU A 3 -5.41 4.44 34.82
N ALA A 4 -4.95 3.61 33.88
CA ALA A 4 -5.43 2.24 33.74
C ALA A 4 -4.93 1.35 34.88
N GLY A 5 -3.73 1.59 35.40
CA GLY A 5 -3.20 0.94 36.59
C GLY A 5 -3.98 1.29 37.86
N LEU A 6 -4.27 2.59 38.05
CA LEU A 6 -5.12 3.06 39.14
C LEU A 6 -6.55 2.47 39.04
N ALA A 7 -7.12 2.39 37.84
CA ALA A 7 -8.40 1.74 37.62
C ALA A 7 -8.40 0.25 37.99
N ALA A 8 -7.28 -0.46 37.76
CA ALA A 8 -7.13 -1.85 38.18
C ALA A 8 -7.10 -1.97 39.70
N LEU A 9 -6.36 -1.09 40.40
CA LEU A 9 -6.29 -1.07 41.85
C LEU A 9 -7.64 -0.74 42.52
N THR A 10 -8.34 0.28 41.96
CA THR A 10 -9.68 0.64 42.50
C THR A 10 -10.70 -0.47 42.26
N SER A 11 -10.60 -1.24 41.15
CA SER A 11 -11.48 -2.40 40.94
C SER A 11 -11.25 -3.53 41.98
N LEU A 12 -9.99 -3.76 42.39
CA LEU A 12 -9.66 -4.68 43.47
C LEU A 12 -10.16 -4.14 44.83
N GLY A 13 -10.03 -2.82 45.05
CA GLY A 13 -10.59 -2.16 46.23
C GLY A 13 -12.09 -2.37 46.37
N ALA A 14 -12.85 -2.30 45.29
CA ALA A 14 -14.29 -2.59 45.29
C ALA A 14 -14.60 -4.02 45.81
N LEU A 15 -13.83 -5.02 45.41
CA LEU A 15 -14.00 -6.39 45.84
C LEU A 15 -13.64 -6.58 47.33
N LEU A 16 -12.61 -5.87 47.84
CA LEU A 16 -12.26 -5.87 49.24
C LEU A 16 -13.34 -5.19 50.09
N PHE A 17 -13.87 -4.06 49.70
CA PHE A 17 -14.99 -3.40 50.36
C PHE A 17 -16.25 -4.27 50.34
N LEU A 18 -16.50 -5.04 49.27
CA LEU A 18 -17.59 -6.00 49.20
C LEU A 18 -17.41 -7.11 50.23
N ALA A 19 -16.21 -7.69 50.36
CA ALA A 19 -15.90 -8.67 51.38
C ALA A 19 -16.06 -8.07 52.79
N TRP A 20 -15.66 -6.83 53.00
CA TRP A 20 -15.85 -6.12 54.25
C TRP A 20 -17.35 -5.87 54.54
N SER A 21 -18.16 -5.51 53.56
CA SER A 21 -19.62 -5.40 53.71
C SER A 21 -20.24 -6.70 54.23
N LEU A 22 -19.81 -7.83 53.71
CA LEU A 22 -20.27 -9.16 54.18
C LEU A 22 -19.85 -9.46 55.62
N ARG A 23 -18.67 -8.99 56.04
CA ARG A 23 -18.21 -9.10 57.42
C ARG A 23 -19.13 -8.32 58.38
N ASP A 24 -19.45 -7.09 58.06
CA ASP A 24 -20.28 -6.22 58.88
C ASP A 24 -21.72 -6.73 58.96
N ILE A 25 -22.30 -7.24 57.88
CA ILE A 25 -23.63 -7.88 57.86
C ILE A 25 -23.66 -9.09 58.78
N ARG A 26 -22.58 -9.89 58.81
CA ARG A 26 -22.48 -11.04 59.69
C ARG A 26 -22.34 -10.65 61.17
N ALA A 27 -21.62 -9.55 61.45
CA ALA A 27 -21.38 -9.05 62.80
C ALA A 27 -22.61 -8.34 63.40
N THR A 28 -23.34 -7.60 62.55
CA THR A 28 -24.51 -6.80 62.94
C THR A 28 -25.63 -6.95 61.90
N PRO A 29 -26.41 -8.07 61.93
CA PRO A 29 -27.38 -8.39 60.87
C PRO A 29 -28.48 -7.34 60.69
N ASP A 30 -28.82 -6.60 61.72
CA ASP A 30 -29.88 -5.59 61.73
C ASP A 30 -29.42 -4.20 61.29
N ALA A 31 -28.12 -4.02 61.03
CA ALA A 31 -27.54 -2.75 60.60
C ALA A 31 -27.08 -2.79 59.12
N ILE A 32 -27.41 -1.77 58.36
CA ILE A 32 -26.89 -1.61 56.98
C ILE A 32 -25.42 -1.19 57.07
N PRO A 33 -24.47 -1.92 56.44
CA PRO A 33 -23.06 -1.57 56.43
C PRO A 33 -22.78 -0.40 55.48
N ALA A 34 -23.28 0.79 55.82
CA ALA A 34 -23.29 1.97 54.95
C ALA A 34 -21.89 2.39 54.50
N TRP A 35 -20.89 2.31 55.40
CA TRP A 35 -19.51 2.69 55.10
C TRP A 35 -18.84 1.80 54.05
N PRO A 36 -18.80 0.46 54.20
CA PRO A 36 -18.19 -0.38 53.19
C PRO A 36 -18.99 -0.37 51.87
N LEU A 37 -20.33 -0.31 51.89
CA LEU A 37 -21.14 -0.16 50.67
C LEU A 37 -20.86 1.14 49.95
N GLY A 38 -20.69 2.27 50.67
CA GLY A 38 -20.22 3.52 50.10
C GLY A 38 -18.84 3.39 49.46
N GLY A 39 -17.93 2.61 50.08
CA GLY A 39 -16.63 2.26 49.51
C GLY A 39 -16.71 1.47 48.19
N VAL A 40 -17.62 0.48 48.10
CA VAL A 40 -17.87 -0.28 46.87
C VAL A 40 -18.30 0.67 45.76
N ILE A 41 -19.35 1.49 46.03
CA ILE A 41 -19.89 2.44 45.03
C ILE A 41 -18.81 3.42 44.59
N GLY A 42 -18.08 4.03 45.54
CA GLY A 42 -17.00 4.97 45.25
C GLY A 42 -15.88 4.36 44.40
N CYS A 43 -15.43 3.16 44.73
CA CYS A 43 -14.43 2.43 43.97
C CYS A 43 -14.93 2.07 42.54
N VAL A 44 -16.19 1.66 42.39
CA VAL A 44 -16.78 1.33 41.08
C VAL A 44 -16.85 2.57 40.21
N VAL A 45 -17.38 3.69 40.73
CA VAL A 45 -17.47 4.96 40.01
C VAL A 45 -16.08 5.46 39.62
N LEU A 46 -15.13 5.43 40.56
CA LEU A 46 -13.74 5.85 40.30
C LEU A 46 -13.08 4.97 39.23
N THR A 47 -13.28 3.65 39.32
CA THR A 47 -12.81 2.71 38.29
C THR A 47 -13.35 3.06 36.91
N PHE A 48 -14.65 3.35 36.82
CA PHE A 48 -15.29 3.74 35.55
C PHE A 48 -14.67 5.01 34.99
N VAL A 49 -14.57 6.07 35.81
CA VAL A 49 -14.00 7.35 35.39
C VAL A 49 -12.54 7.20 34.94
N LEU A 50 -11.72 6.49 35.72
CA LEU A 50 -10.32 6.27 35.40
C LEU A 50 -10.16 5.44 34.10
N ARG A 51 -10.99 4.42 33.86
CA ARG A 51 -10.99 3.66 32.61
C ARG A 51 -11.38 4.52 31.42
N LEU A 52 -12.42 5.33 31.56
CA LEU A 52 -12.86 6.24 30.50
C LEU A 52 -11.76 7.24 30.13
N GLN A 53 -11.11 7.84 31.13
CA GLN A 53 -9.99 8.76 30.89
C GLN A 53 -8.76 8.07 30.30
N ALA A 54 -8.44 6.85 30.74
CA ALA A 54 -7.35 6.07 30.17
C ALA A 54 -7.62 5.73 28.69
N PHE A 55 -8.84 5.33 28.35
CA PHE A 55 -9.29 5.07 26.99
C PHE A 55 -9.20 6.32 26.12
N ASN A 56 -9.80 7.43 26.57
CA ASN A 56 -9.77 8.67 25.81
C ASN A 56 -8.34 9.14 25.52
N THR A 57 -7.47 9.16 26.53
CA THR A 57 -6.07 9.59 26.37
C THR A 57 -5.28 8.70 25.43
N SER A 58 -5.47 7.38 25.48
CA SER A 58 -4.78 6.44 24.58
C SER A 58 -5.25 6.60 23.13
N HIS A 59 -6.56 6.78 22.90
CA HIS A 59 -7.11 7.02 21.57
C HIS A 59 -6.68 8.36 20.98
N TYR A 60 -6.67 9.45 21.78
CA TYR A 60 -6.13 10.73 21.33
C TYR A 60 -4.67 10.63 20.89
N ALA A 61 -3.84 9.96 21.67
CA ALA A 61 -2.44 9.74 21.31
C ALA A 61 -2.31 8.89 20.03
N ALA A 62 -3.16 7.88 19.87
CA ALA A 62 -3.18 7.02 18.69
C ALA A 62 -3.59 7.78 17.42
N PHE A 63 -4.63 8.61 17.46
CA PHE A 63 -5.03 9.45 16.33
C PHE A 63 -3.95 10.47 15.95
N HIS A 64 -3.29 11.06 16.93
CA HIS A 64 -2.19 12.00 16.68
C HIS A 64 -1.00 11.31 16.00
N LEU A 65 -0.60 10.13 16.49
CA LEU A 65 0.45 9.30 15.88
C LEU A 65 0.08 8.89 14.45
N GLU A 66 -1.15 8.46 14.22
CA GLU A 66 -1.67 8.07 12.91
C GLU A 66 -1.56 9.22 11.90
N ASN A 67 -1.99 10.43 12.29
CA ASN A 67 -1.90 11.61 11.45
C ASN A 67 -0.45 11.99 11.12
N ILE A 68 0.45 11.94 12.11
CA ILE A 68 1.89 12.21 11.89
C ILE A 68 2.48 11.20 10.91
N LEU A 69 2.21 9.90 11.10
CA LEU A 69 2.77 8.86 10.25
C LEU A 69 2.25 8.94 8.82
N ARG A 70 0.93 9.13 8.64
CA ARG A 70 0.35 9.31 7.29
C ARG A 70 0.94 10.53 6.58
N SER A 71 1.06 11.65 7.29
CA SER A 71 1.65 12.88 6.72
C SER A 71 3.13 12.69 6.36
N ARG A 72 3.90 11.97 7.19
CA ARG A 72 5.31 11.67 6.90
C ARG A 72 5.45 10.73 5.71
N LEU A 73 4.65 9.66 5.66
CA LEU A 73 4.65 8.72 4.54
C LEU A 73 4.21 9.38 3.23
N ALA A 74 3.19 10.26 3.27
CA ALA A 74 2.76 11.00 2.09
C ALA A 74 3.87 11.94 1.58
N ARG A 75 4.52 12.71 2.47
CA ARG A 75 5.68 13.54 2.10
C ARG A 75 6.82 12.70 1.54
N LYS A 76 7.12 11.58 2.18
CA LYS A 76 8.15 10.66 1.69
C LYS A 76 7.83 10.13 0.30
N ALA A 77 6.58 9.73 0.05
CA ALA A 77 6.14 9.29 -1.27
C ALA A 77 6.33 10.36 -2.36
N LEU A 78 6.11 11.64 -2.03
CA LEU A 78 6.36 12.75 -2.96
C LEU A 78 7.86 12.97 -3.25
N GLN A 79 8.76 12.59 -2.34
CA GLN A 79 10.22 12.76 -2.46
C GLN A 79 10.91 11.53 -3.06
N LEU A 80 10.23 10.39 -3.09
CA LEU A 80 10.78 9.17 -3.70
C LEU A 80 10.81 9.28 -5.23
N PRO A 81 11.82 8.66 -5.88
CA PRO A 81 11.81 8.52 -7.32
C PRO A 81 10.51 7.87 -7.80
N PRO A 82 9.79 8.43 -8.80
CA PRO A 82 8.56 7.81 -9.31
C PRO A 82 8.75 6.35 -9.76
N GLY A 83 9.93 6.00 -10.26
CA GLY A 83 10.28 4.61 -10.62
C GLY A 83 10.22 3.64 -9.45
N VAL A 84 10.63 4.07 -8.25
CA VAL A 84 10.55 3.25 -7.02
C VAL A 84 9.09 3.03 -6.61
N LEU A 85 8.26 4.07 -6.65
CA LEU A 85 6.82 3.96 -6.35
C LEU A 85 6.10 3.04 -7.34
N GLN A 86 6.43 3.12 -8.63
CA GLN A 86 5.87 2.24 -9.67
C GLN A 86 6.25 0.77 -9.42
N GLN A 87 7.49 0.49 -9.03
CA GLN A 87 7.96 -0.86 -8.70
C GLN A 87 7.28 -1.43 -7.45
N MET A 88 7.06 -0.60 -6.42
CA MET A 88 6.34 -1.04 -5.21
C MET A 88 4.88 -1.41 -5.53
N GLY A 89 4.30 -0.78 -6.51
CA GLY A 89 2.88 -0.89 -6.85
C GLY A 89 1.97 -0.14 -5.88
N SER A 90 0.89 0.43 -6.41
CA SER A 90 -0.07 1.25 -5.65
C SER A 90 -0.70 0.51 -4.46
N GLY A 91 -0.99 -0.79 -4.61
CA GLY A 91 -1.55 -1.61 -3.55
C GLY A 91 -0.61 -1.79 -2.34
N SER A 92 0.70 -1.93 -2.59
CA SER A 92 1.70 -2.06 -1.52
C SER A 92 1.85 -0.75 -0.74
N VAL A 93 1.93 0.38 -1.45
CA VAL A 93 2.00 1.71 -0.82
C VAL A 93 0.73 2.00 -0.02
N ALA A 94 -0.46 1.73 -0.59
CA ALA A 94 -1.74 1.88 0.09
C ALA A 94 -1.82 1.03 1.36
N LYS A 95 -1.36 -0.23 1.32
CA LYS A 95 -1.31 -1.11 2.49
C LYS A 95 -0.48 -0.52 3.62
N VAL A 96 0.71 0.03 3.31
CA VAL A 96 1.55 0.66 4.34
C VAL A 96 0.88 1.90 4.92
N MET A 97 0.31 2.77 4.08
CA MET A 97 -0.31 4.03 4.51
C MET A 97 -1.63 3.83 5.27
N LEU A 98 -2.40 2.79 4.94
CA LEU A 98 -3.72 2.55 5.53
C LEU A 98 -3.65 1.48 6.61
N ASP A 99 -3.24 0.25 6.28
CA ASP A 99 -3.35 -0.90 7.17
C ASP A 99 -2.25 -0.93 8.22
N ASP A 100 -0.98 -0.69 7.82
CA ASP A 100 0.14 -0.75 8.75
C ASP A 100 0.10 0.41 9.75
N VAL A 101 -0.25 1.61 9.31
CA VAL A 101 -0.46 2.76 10.21
C VAL A 101 -1.64 2.51 11.15
N LYS A 102 -2.75 1.92 10.65
CA LYS A 102 -3.89 1.52 11.48
C LYS A 102 -3.52 0.45 12.52
N SER A 103 -2.63 -0.47 12.18
CA SER A 103 -2.12 -1.46 13.14
C SER A 103 -1.40 -0.81 14.33
N LEU A 104 -0.63 0.26 14.07
CA LEU A 104 0.00 1.05 15.13
C LEU A 104 -1.02 1.82 15.97
N HIS A 105 -2.05 2.38 15.32
CA HIS A 105 -3.16 3.03 16.03
C HIS A 105 -3.80 2.06 17.04
N ILE A 106 -4.21 0.87 16.58
CA ILE A 106 -4.81 -0.17 17.43
C ILE A 106 -3.87 -0.53 18.58
N PHE A 107 -2.58 -0.66 18.30
CA PHE A 107 -1.60 -0.97 19.35
C PHE A 107 -1.55 0.12 20.43
N VAL A 108 -1.47 1.39 20.06
CA VAL A 108 -1.40 2.50 21.02
C VAL A 108 -2.73 2.70 21.73
N ALA A 109 -3.85 2.64 21.00
CA ALA A 109 -5.18 2.87 21.55
C ALA A 109 -5.60 1.78 22.56
N ASP A 110 -5.51 0.51 22.13
CA ASP A 110 -6.11 -0.61 22.85
C ASP A 110 -5.10 -1.31 23.77
N SER A 111 -3.85 -1.51 23.31
CA SER A 111 -2.89 -2.29 24.10
C SER A 111 -2.28 -1.50 25.24
N THR A 112 -2.16 -0.17 25.16
CA THR A 112 -1.56 0.64 26.23
C THR A 112 -2.33 0.54 27.57
N PRO A 113 -3.68 0.72 27.59
CA PRO A 113 -4.46 0.48 28.82
C PRO A 113 -4.47 -1.00 29.21
N LEU A 114 -4.49 -1.91 28.22
CA LEU A 114 -4.53 -3.35 28.45
C LEU A 114 -3.25 -3.86 29.10
N TYR A 115 -2.06 -3.36 28.71
CA TYR A 115 -0.77 -3.67 29.34
C TYR A 115 -0.76 -3.32 30.82
N ALA A 116 -1.17 -2.10 31.17
CA ALA A 116 -1.21 -1.66 32.55
C ALA A 116 -2.11 -2.57 33.39
N ARG A 117 -3.31 -2.91 32.87
CA ARG A 117 -4.23 -3.83 33.56
C ARG A 117 -3.68 -5.25 33.65
N ALA A 118 -3.11 -5.79 32.55
CA ALA A 118 -2.61 -7.16 32.50
C ALA A 118 -1.39 -7.42 33.42
N ILE A 119 -0.65 -6.38 33.81
CA ILE A 119 0.48 -6.46 34.70
C ILE A 119 0.08 -6.11 36.15
N ILE A 120 -0.55 -4.94 36.35
CA ILE A 120 -0.82 -4.39 37.67
C ILE A 120 -1.87 -5.22 38.41
N MET A 121 -2.95 -5.62 37.70
CA MET A 121 -4.05 -6.35 38.33
C MET A 121 -3.62 -7.71 38.90
N PRO A 122 -2.92 -8.61 38.16
CA PRO A 122 -2.45 -9.87 38.71
C PRO A 122 -1.45 -9.69 39.87
N LEU A 123 -0.48 -8.77 39.72
CA LEU A 123 0.52 -8.51 40.75
C LEU A 123 -0.12 -8.03 42.04
N ALA A 124 -1.03 -7.05 41.95
CA ALA A 124 -1.75 -6.56 43.13
C ALA A 124 -2.63 -7.68 43.77
N THR A 125 -3.31 -8.46 42.91
CA THR A 125 -4.13 -9.59 43.41
C THR A 125 -3.26 -10.63 44.12
N ILE A 126 -2.09 -10.98 43.59
CA ILE A 126 -1.15 -11.91 44.25
C ILE A 126 -0.74 -11.39 45.64
N VAL A 127 -0.36 -10.11 45.73
CA VAL A 127 0.03 -9.49 47.01
C VAL A 127 -1.12 -9.55 48.01
N ILE A 128 -2.33 -9.22 47.59
CA ILE A 128 -3.52 -9.28 48.46
C ILE A 128 -3.83 -10.71 48.88
N LEU A 129 -3.76 -11.69 47.98
CA LEU A 129 -3.99 -13.09 48.30
C LEU A 129 -2.99 -13.62 49.31
N PHE A 130 -1.68 -13.31 49.18
CA PHE A 130 -0.66 -13.68 50.16
C PHE A 130 -0.88 -13.02 51.53
N TRP A 131 -1.40 -11.80 51.55
CA TRP A 131 -1.75 -11.09 52.77
C TRP A 131 -2.96 -11.71 53.48
N LEU A 132 -3.96 -12.22 52.72
CA LEU A 132 -5.15 -12.86 53.25
C LEU A 132 -4.84 -14.27 53.76
N ASP A 133 -4.27 -15.14 52.95
CA ASP A 133 -3.79 -16.48 53.28
C ASP A 133 -2.83 -17.02 52.22
N TRP A 134 -1.57 -17.28 52.62
CA TRP A 134 -0.53 -17.75 51.71
C TRP A 134 -0.81 -19.14 51.11
N ARG A 135 -1.56 -20.02 51.83
CA ARG A 135 -1.90 -21.39 51.38
C ARG A 135 -2.86 -21.35 50.22
N LEU A 136 -3.90 -20.51 50.28
CA LEU A 136 -4.86 -20.30 49.19
C LEU A 136 -4.25 -19.51 48.03
N ALA A 137 -3.32 -18.60 48.33
CA ALA A 137 -2.54 -17.92 47.28
C ALA A 137 -1.71 -18.92 46.45
N ILE A 138 -1.00 -19.85 47.11
CA ILE A 138 -0.25 -20.92 46.44
C ILE A 138 -1.18 -21.84 45.62
N ALA A 139 -2.35 -22.20 46.18
CA ALA A 139 -3.33 -23.01 45.46
C ALA A 139 -3.81 -22.33 44.16
N THR A 140 -4.11 -21.01 44.22
CA THR A 140 -4.48 -20.21 43.05
C THR A 140 -3.36 -20.17 42.00
N LEU A 141 -2.13 -19.90 42.45
CA LEU A 141 -0.96 -19.86 41.57
C LEU A 141 -0.65 -21.24 40.97
N GLY A 142 -0.89 -22.33 41.72
CA GLY A 142 -0.75 -23.69 41.24
C GLY A 142 -1.68 -24.01 40.05
N VAL A 143 -2.96 -23.62 40.12
CA VAL A 143 -3.91 -23.78 39.03
C VAL A 143 -3.48 -22.98 37.81
N LEU A 144 -3.07 -21.71 38.00
CA LEU A 144 -2.60 -20.84 36.91
C LEU A 144 -1.32 -21.36 36.27
N ALA A 145 -0.34 -21.80 37.07
CA ALA A 145 0.91 -22.36 36.58
C ALA A 145 0.64 -23.64 35.77
N PHE A 146 -0.22 -24.54 36.27
CA PHE A 146 -0.59 -25.76 35.58
C PHE A 146 -1.26 -25.47 34.22
N GLY A 147 -2.26 -24.58 34.16
CA GLY A 147 -2.91 -24.17 32.92
C GLY A 147 -1.95 -23.48 31.94
N SER A 148 -1.06 -22.62 32.49
CA SER A 148 -0.08 -21.89 31.67
C SER A 148 1.00 -22.82 31.08
N VAL A 149 1.49 -23.80 31.83
CA VAL A 149 2.45 -24.79 31.32
C VAL A 149 1.85 -25.59 30.18
N ILE A 150 0.61 -26.08 30.33
CA ILE A 150 -0.09 -26.81 29.25
C ILE A 150 -0.25 -25.91 28.01
N LEU A 151 -0.57 -24.63 28.20
CA LEU A 151 -0.72 -23.68 27.12
C LEU A 151 0.58 -23.43 26.35
N VAL A 152 1.71 -23.28 27.08
CA VAL A 152 3.04 -23.12 26.47
C VAL A 152 3.42 -24.36 25.65
N LEU A 153 3.20 -25.55 26.21
CA LEU A 153 3.46 -26.82 25.53
C LEU A 153 2.58 -26.99 24.27
N ALA A 154 1.30 -26.60 24.34
CA ALA A 154 0.39 -26.61 23.20
C ALA A 154 0.85 -25.64 22.10
N ARG A 155 1.33 -24.46 22.50
CA ARG A 155 1.85 -23.45 21.57
C ARG A 155 3.13 -23.92 20.87
N GLN A 156 4.10 -24.45 21.59
CA GLN A 156 5.34 -25.00 21.01
C GLN A 156 5.05 -26.09 19.97
N ARG A 157 4.10 -27.00 20.27
CA ARG A 157 3.68 -28.06 19.34
C ARG A 157 2.94 -27.53 18.12
N SER A 158 2.39 -26.34 18.16
CA SER A 158 1.58 -25.75 17.09
C SER A 158 2.28 -24.65 16.29
N GLU A 159 3.51 -24.27 16.62
CA GLU A 159 4.22 -23.17 15.96
C GLU A 159 4.38 -23.39 14.44
N ASN A 160 4.80 -24.58 14.04
CA ASN A 160 4.90 -24.98 12.63
C ASN A 160 3.51 -25.03 11.93
N MET A 161 2.45 -25.29 12.67
CA MET A 161 1.09 -25.32 12.14
C MET A 161 0.54 -23.91 11.89
N ALA A 162 0.87 -22.95 12.73
CA ALA A 162 0.51 -21.55 12.52
C ALA A 162 1.11 -20.99 11.24
N GLN A 163 2.38 -21.27 10.96
CA GLN A 163 3.03 -20.87 9.70
C GLN A 163 2.38 -21.52 8.47
N ARG A 164 2.09 -22.83 8.55
CA ARG A 164 1.37 -23.55 7.49
C ARG A 164 -0.03 -22.97 7.23
N TYR A 165 -0.75 -22.65 8.30
CA TYR A 165 -2.05 -22.01 8.21
C TYR A 165 -2.00 -20.66 7.50
N HIS A 166 -1.05 -19.79 7.87
CA HIS A 166 -0.88 -18.49 7.22
C HIS A 166 -0.54 -18.64 5.75
N LYS A 167 0.37 -19.56 5.41
CA LYS A 167 0.75 -19.84 4.01
C LYS A 167 -0.43 -20.35 3.18
N ALA A 168 -1.18 -21.32 3.69
CA ALA A 168 -2.36 -21.85 3.01
C ALA A 168 -3.46 -20.76 2.84
N ARG A 169 -3.65 -19.89 3.85
CA ARG A 169 -4.58 -18.75 3.75
C ARG A 169 -4.15 -17.75 2.68
N GLU A 170 -2.85 -17.47 2.56
CA GLU A 170 -2.31 -16.60 1.50
C GLU A 170 -2.56 -17.21 0.11
N GLN A 171 -2.39 -18.53 -0.03
CA GLN A 171 -2.70 -19.24 -1.28
C GLN A 171 -4.18 -19.14 -1.65
N VAL A 172 -5.10 -19.29 -0.69
CA VAL A 172 -6.53 -19.06 -0.93
C VAL A 172 -6.80 -17.62 -1.39
N SER A 173 -6.21 -16.63 -0.72
CA SER A 173 -6.39 -15.21 -1.09
C SER A 173 -5.86 -14.93 -2.50
N ALA A 174 -4.69 -15.47 -2.86
CA ALA A 174 -4.13 -15.34 -4.20
C ALA A 174 -5.02 -16.01 -5.26
N ALA A 175 -5.52 -17.22 -4.98
CA ALA A 175 -6.42 -17.94 -5.89
C ALA A 175 -7.77 -17.22 -6.11
N VAL A 176 -8.32 -16.57 -5.07
CA VAL A 176 -9.54 -15.75 -5.20
C VAL A 176 -9.28 -14.53 -6.09
N ILE A 177 -8.19 -13.82 -5.86
CA ILE A 177 -7.85 -12.64 -6.67
C ILE A 177 -7.64 -13.05 -8.13
N GLU A 178 -6.87 -14.12 -8.39
CA GLU A 178 -6.66 -14.66 -9.74
C GLU A 178 -7.98 -15.03 -10.40
N PHE A 179 -8.85 -15.77 -9.70
CA PHE A 179 -10.15 -16.18 -10.21
C PHE A 179 -11.05 -15.00 -10.58
N VAL A 180 -11.12 -13.97 -9.73
CA VAL A 180 -11.93 -12.77 -9.98
C VAL A 180 -11.36 -11.95 -11.14
N GLN A 181 -10.04 -11.76 -11.20
CA GLN A 181 -9.39 -11.02 -12.28
C GLN A 181 -9.48 -11.76 -13.63
N ALA A 182 -9.39 -13.07 -13.61
CA ALA A 182 -9.50 -13.90 -14.80
C ALA A 182 -10.95 -14.18 -15.24
N MET A 183 -11.96 -13.66 -14.54
CA MET A 183 -13.36 -13.98 -14.80
C MET A 183 -13.81 -13.77 -16.26
N PRO A 184 -13.40 -12.70 -16.99
CA PRO A 184 -13.73 -12.56 -18.41
C PRO A 184 -13.14 -13.70 -19.25
N VAL A 185 -11.90 -14.10 -18.97
CA VAL A 185 -11.21 -15.19 -19.67
C VAL A 185 -11.88 -16.53 -19.33
N VAL A 186 -12.17 -16.75 -18.05
CA VAL A 186 -12.87 -17.96 -17.57
C VAL A 186 -14.21 -18.12 -18.27
N ARG A 187 -15.01 -17.06 -18.36
CA ARG A 187 -16.33 -17.11 -19.02
C ARG A 187 -16.24 -17.33 -20.53
N THR A 188 -15.13 -16.94 -21.16
CA THR A 188 -14.97 -17.04 -22.61
C THR A 188 -14.37 -18.39 -23.03
N PHE A 189 -13.39 -18.88 -22.30
CA PHE A 189 -12.54 -19.99 -22.72
C PHE A 189 -12.60 -21.22 -21.79
N ASP A 190 -13.02 -21.06 -20.56
CA ASP A 190 -13.17 -22.14 -19.58
C ASP A 190 -14.65 -22.25 -19.21
N SER A 191 -15.20 -23.46 -19.26
CA SER A 191 -16.56 -23.73 -18.74
C SER A 191 -16.69 -23.52 -17.22
N GLY A 192 -15.71 -22.87 -16.60
CA GLY A 192 -15.63 -22.55 -15.18
C GLY A 192 -14.98 -23.66 -14.33
N SER A 193 -14.62 -24.79 -14.96
CA SER A 193 -14.14 -25.97 -14.22
C SER A 193 -12.71 -25.85 -13.74
N THR A 194 -11.79 -25.43 -14.62
CA THR A 194 -10.33 -25.48 -14.32
C THR A 194 -9.91 -24.39 -13.33
N SER A 195 -10.35 -23.17 -13.55
CA SER A 195 -10.01 -22.04 -12.66
C SER A 195 -10.70 -22.15 -11.31
N PHE A 196 -11.94 -22.64 -11.28
CA PHE A 196 -12.67 -22.93 -10.04
C PHE A 196 -12.00 -24.07 -9.25
N LEU A 197 -11.51 -25.11 -9.93
CA LEU A 197 -10.79 -26.22 -9.28
C LEU A 197 -9.48 -25.76 -8.59
N ARG A 198 -8.77 -24.77 -9.12
CA ARG A 198 -7.59 -24.19 -8.43
C ARG A 198 -7.99 -23.54 -7.11
N TYR A 199 -9.03 -22.72 -7.12
CA TYR A 199 -9.56 -22.10 -5.91
C TYR A 199 -10.04 -23.17 -4.92
N GLN A 200 -10.81 -24.16 -5.40
CA GLN A 200 -11.32 -25.23 -4.57
C GLN A 200 -10.18 -26.03 -3.92
N ARG A 201 -9.12 -26.38 -4.66
CA ARG A 201 -7.95 -27.08 -4.11
C ARG A 201 -7.23 -26.26 -3.03
N ALA A 202 -7.04 -24.96 -3.27
CA ALA A 202 -6.43 -24.08 -2.26
C ALA A 202 -7.28 -24.02 -0.98
N LEU A 203 -8.62 -23.99 -1.14
CA LEU A 203 -9.56 -24.01 -0.02
C LEU A 203 -9.54 -25.35 0.72
N GLU A 204 -9.50 -26.46 0.01
CA GLU A 204 -9.40 -27.82 0.59
C GLU A 204 -8.09 -27.99 1.36
N GLU A 205 -6.96 -27.54 0.80
CA GLU A 205 -5.66 -27.56 1.46
C GLU A 205 -5.70 -26.74 2.75
N TRP A 206 -6.25 -25.52 2.71
CA TRP A 206 -6.40 -24.68 3.90
C TRP A 206 -7.27 -25.33 4.97
N VAL A 207 -8.40 -25.94 4.58
CA VAL A 207 -9.29 -26.66 5.49
C VAL A 207 -8.60 -27.89 6.08
N ASP A 208 -7.77 -28.61 5.31
CA ASP A 208 -7.04 -29.77 5.83
C ASP A 208 -5.94 -29.36 6.82
N VAL A 209 -5.21 -28.29 6.53
CA VAL A 209 -4.27 -27.68 7.50
C VAL A 209 -4.98 -27.28 8.78
N LEU A 210 -6.16 -26.65 8.68
CA LEU A 210 -6.98 -26.25 9.82
C LEU A 210 -7.45 -27.46 10.64
N LYS A 211 -7.99 -28.51 9.99
CA LYS A 211 -8.39 -29.77 10.64
C LYS A 211 -7.22 -30.44 11.35
N THR A 212 -6.06 -30.46 10.71
CA THR A 212 -4.86 -31.08 11.25
C THR A 212 -4.34 -30.29 12.46
N TRP A 213 -4.34 -28.97 12.37
CA TRP A 213 -3.99 -28.11 13.53
C TRP A 213 -4.95 -28.34 14.70
N TYR A 214 -6.26 -28.35 14.40
CA TYR A 214 -7.28 -28.56 15.42
C TYR A 214 -7.15 -29.93 16.10
N ARG A 215 -6.79 -31.00 15.37
CA ARG A 215 -6.55 -32.33 15.94
C ARG A 215 -5.28 -32.38 16.78
N LYS A 216 -4.17 -31.77 16.33
CA LYS A 216 -2.87 -31.84 17.03
C LYS A 216 -2.76 -30.96 18.25
N ALA A 217 -3.25 -29.73 18.18
CA ALA A 217 -3.12 -28.73 19.24
C ALA A 217 -4.44 -28.39 19.95
N GLY A 218 -5.57 -28.65 19.30
CA GLY A 218 -6.88 -28.19 19.74
C GLY A 218 -7.31 -28.77 21.10
N PHE A 219 -6.97 -30.01 21.41
CA PHE A 219 -7.30 -30.58 22.71
C PHE A 219 -6.48 -29.90 23.83
N SER A 220 -5.18 -29.85 23.69
CA SER A 220 -4.30 -29.25 24.73
C SER A 220 -4.60 -27.77 24.94
N ALA A 221 -4.85 -27.01 23.86
CA ALA A 221 -5.22 -25.61 23.96
C ALA A 221 -6.58 -25.42 24.66
N ARG A 222 -7.61 -26.17 24.25
CA ARG A 222 -8.95 -26.10 24.86
C ARG A 222 -8.90 -26.53 26.35
N PHE A 223 -8.17 -27.58 26.64
CA PHE A 223 -7.98 -28.04 28.01
C PHE A 223 -7.29 -26.97 28.86
N SER A 224 -6.23 -26.35 28.37
CA SER A 224 -5.59 -25.23 29.03
C SER A 224 -6.56 -24.05 29.25
N PHE A 225 -7.33 -23.65 28.25
CA PHE A 225 -8.34 -22.60 28.40
C PHE A 225 -9.45 -22.97 29.39
N SER A 226 -9.82 -24.25 29.47
CA SER A 226 -10.78 -24.73 30.48
C SER A 226 -10.23 -24.63 31.88
N ILE A 227 -8.92 -24.87 32.09
CA ILE A 227 -8.25 -24.70 33.39
C ILE A 227 -8.04 -23.23 33.74
N LEU A 228 -7.67 -22.41 32.73
CA LEU A 228 -7.50 -20.96 32.88
C LEU A 228 -8.83 -20.19 32.92
N ASN A 229 -9.96 -20.89 33.03
CA ASN A 229 -11.27 -20.30 33.33
C ASN A 229 -11.41 -20.08 34.84
N PRO A 230 -12.21 -19.12 35.34
CA PRO A 230 -12.47 -18.90 36.74
C PRO A 230 -12.97 -20.12 37.50
N LEU A 231 -13.76 -21.02 36.87
CA LEU A 231 -14.42 -22.14 37.54
C LEU A 231 -13.47 -23.16 38.19
N PRO A 232 -12.39 -23.66 37.53
CA PRO A 232 -11.44 -24.56 38.20
C PRO A 232 -10.73 -23.91 39.37
N THR A 233 -10.37 -22.64 39.25
CA THR A 233 -9.77 -21.90 40.37
C THR A 233 -10.73 -21.78 41.55
N LEU A 234 -11.99 -21.42 41.29
CA LEU A 234 -13.05 -21.39 42.28
C LEU A 234 -13.22 -22.75 42.94
N PHE A 235 -13.28 -23.85 42.17
CA PHE A 235 -13.42 -25.19 42.69
C PHE A 235 -12.30 -25.54 43.67
N VAL A 236 -11.04 -25.31 43.28
CA VAL A 236 -9.88 -25.56 44.12
C VAL A 236 -9.93 -24.71 45.42
N LEU A 237 -10.28 -23.41 45.29
CA LEU A 237 -10.37 -22.49 46.43
C LEU A 237 -11.55 -22.83 47.38
N ILE A 238 -12.68 -23.30 46.83
CA ILE A 238 -13.82 -23.75 47.66
C ILE A 238 -13.40 -24.95 48.50
N TRP A 239 -12.82 -25.98 47.88
CA TRP A 239 -12.45 -27.21 48.62
C TRP A 239 -11.29 -27.00 49.58
N SER A 240 -10.23 -26.32 49.18
CA SER A 240 -9.08 -26.06 50.07
C SER A 240 -9.45 -25.10 51.19
N GLY A 241 -10.25 -24.07 50.93
CA GLY A 241 -10.71 -23.16 51.98
C GLY A 241 -11.72 -23.79 52.94
N TYR A 242 -12.63 -24.65 52.44
CA TYR A 242 -13.53 -25.43 53.30
C TYR A 242 -12.74 -26.31 54.26
N GLY A 243 -11.68 -27.01 53.78
CA GLY A 243 -10.80 -27.78 54.64
C GLY A 243 -10.13 -26.93 55.74
N LEU A 244 -9.62 -25.75 55.41
CA LEU A 244 -9.00 -24.83 56.36
C LEU A 244 -9.99 -24.27 57.39
N LEU A 245 -11.23 -24.01 56.99
CA LEU A 245 -12.31 -23.60 57.89
C LEU A 245 -12.69 -24.72 58.86
N HIS A 246 -12.80 -25.97 58.37
CA HIS A 246 -13.16 -27.11 59.16
C HIS A 246 -12.14 -27.39 60.28
N TYR A 247 -10.85 -27.19 60.00
CA TYR A 247 -9.79 -27.31 61.02
C TYR A 247 -9.62 -26.04 61.87
N GLY A 248 -10.51 -25.03 61.74
CA GLY A 248 -10.53 -23.81 62.56
C GLY A 248 -9.34 -22.87 62.34
N SER A 249 -8.61 -23.05 61.29
CA SER A 249 -7.36 -22.30 61.02
C SER A 249 -7.54 -21.08 60.10
N PHE A 250 -8.80 -20.72 59.71
CA PHE A 250 -9.05 -19.65 58.76
C PHE A 250 -10.41 -18.95 58.97
N ASP A 251 -10.49 -17.65 58.67
CA ASP A 251 -11.74 -16.90 58.80
C ASP A 251 -12.61 -17.01 57.54
N PHE A 252 -13.94 -17.16 57.74
CA PHE A 252 -14.90 -17.27 56.64
C PHE A 252 -14.91 -16.08 55.71
N ILE A 253 -14.76 -14.85 56.23
CA ILE A 253 -14.79 -13.63 55.44
C ILE A 253 -13.52 -13.52 54.58
N ALA A 254 -12.37 -13.87 55.15
CA ALA A 254 -11.14 -13.96 54.39
C ALA A 254 -11.25 -15.00 53.27
N TRP A 255 -11.94 -16.12 53.50
CA TRP A 255 -12.21 -17.10 52.43
C TRP A 255 -13.05 -16.53 51.30
N VAL A 256 -14.16 -15.82 51.62
CA VAL A 256 -14.98 -15.16 50.60
C VAL A 256 -14.18 -14.13 49.82
N ALA A 257 -13.32 -13.35 50.50
CA ALA A 257 -12.44 -12.39 49.81
C ALA A 257 -11.48 -13.09 48.86
N VAL A 258 -10.88 -14.22 49.25
CA VAL A 258 -10.02 -15.02 48.38
C VAL A 258 -10.78 -15.60 47.18
N LEU A 259 -12.03 -16.06 47.37
CA LEU A 259 -12.87 -16.56 46.27
C LEU A 259 -13.15 -15.45 45.23
N LEU A 260 -13.49 -14.25 45.69
CA LEU A 260 -13.77 -13.10 44.82
C LEU A 260 -12.53 -12.64 44.03
N LEU A 261 -11.38 -12.58 44.69
CA LEU A 261 -10.14 -12.10 44.09
C LEU A 261 -9.43 -13.18 43.27
N GLY A 262 -9.34 -14.41 43.81
CA GLY A 262 -8.59 -15.49 43.19
C GLY A 262 -9.22 -16.00 41.87
N SER A 263 -10.56 -16.00 41.80
CA SER A 263 -11.24 -16.38 40.55
C SER A 263 -10.91 -15.45 39.38
N GLY A 264 -10.73 -14.16 39.62
CA GLY A 264 -10.37 -13.16 38.60
C GLY A 264 -8.94 -13.29 38.06
N MET A 265 -8.05 -14.03 38.76
CA MET A 265 -6.67 -14.23 38.30
C MET A 265 -6.57 -14.97 36.96
N ALA A 266 -7.46 -15.93 36.72
CA ALA A 266 -7.47 -16.71 35.50
C ALA A 266 -7.73 -15.83 34.25
N GLU A 267 -8.56 -14.80 34.37
CA GLU A 267 -8.85 -13.87 33.29
C GLU A 267 -7.67 -12.98 32.91
N ALA A 268 -6.65 -12.85 33.74
CA ALA A 268 -5.46 -12.04 33.47
C ALA A 268 -4.55 -12.65 32.38
N VAL A 269 -4.63 -13.97 32.15
CA VAL A 269 -3.80 -14.68 31.16
C VAL A 269 -4.22 -14.37 29.73
N MET A 270 -5.52 -14.24 29.45
CA MET A 270 -6.06 -13.98 28.11
C MET A 270 -5.58 -12.64 27.53
N PRO A 271 -5.64 -11.51 28.23
CA PRO A 271 -5.09 -10.25 27.75
C PRO A 271 -3.61 -10.33 27.41
N MET A 272 -2.82 -11.07 28.19
CA MET A 272 -1.38 -11.21 27.94
C MET A 272 -1.08 -11.97 26.64
N MET A 273 -1.88 -12.98 26.31
CA MET A 273 -1.78 -13.68 25.01
C MET A 273 -2.18 -12.76 23.83
N MET A 274 -3.25 -11.99 23.99
CA MET A 274 -3.71 -11.04 22.99
C MET A 274 -2.65 -9.97 22.72
N LEU A 275 -2.01 -9.46 23.76
CA LEU A 275 -0.92 -8.49 23.67
C LEU A 275 0.27 -9.03 22.87
N ASN A 276 0.68 -10.28 23.09
CA ASN A 276 1.78 -10.88 22.34
C ASN A 276 1.51 -10.91 20.82
N ASN A 277 0.27 -11.22 20.41
CA ASN A 277 -0.12 -11.22 19.01
C ASN A 277 -0.13 -9.79 18.44
N LEU A 278 -0.64 -8.82 19.20
CA LEU A 278 -0.63 -7.40 18.81
C LEU A 278 0.80 -6.88 18.64
N VAL A 279 1.71 -7.21 19.57
CA VAL A 279 3.14 -6.83 19.47
C VAL A 279 3.77 -7.42 18.21
N ALA A 280 3.55 -8.71 17.94
CA ALA A 280 4.12 -9.38 16.76
C ALA A 280 3.62 -8.73 15.46
N GLN A 281 2.32 -8.48 15.33
CA GLN A 281 1.72 -7.82 14.18
C GLN A 281 2.23 -6.39 14.01
N THR A 282 2.24 -5.61 15.09
CA THR A 282 2.69 -4.21 15.08
C THR A 282 4.17 -4.10 14.72
N ARG A 283 5.00 -5.04 15.19
CA ARG A 283 6.43 -5.09 14.82
C ARG A 283 6.63 -5.21 13.32
N LEU A 284 5.87 -6.07 12.65
CA LEU A 284 5.92 -6.22 11.19
C LEU A 284 5.47 -4.93 10.47
N SER A 285 4.42 -4.30 10.98
CA SER A 285 3.94 -3.02 10.42
C SER A 285 4.97 -1.90 10.59
N ILE A 286 5.62 -1.81 11.76
CA ILE A 286 6.72 -0.86 12.01
C ILE A 286 7.87 -1.11 11.02
N GLN A 287 8.26 -2.36 10.81
CA GLN A 287 9.34 -2.69 9.87
C GLN A 287 9.02 -2.22 8.45
N ARG A 288 7.78 -2.45 7.96
CA ARG A 288 7.36 -1.99 6.62
C ARG A 288 7.31 -0.46 6.51
N ILE A 289 6.76 0.22 7.52
CA ILE A 289 6.75 1.68 7.57
C ILE A 289 8.18 2.22 7.54
N TYR A 290 9.06 1.65 8.35
CA TYR A 290 10.46 2.08 8.40
C TYR A 290 11.19 1.81 7.08
N GLN A 291 10.94 0.67 6.42
CA GLN A 291 11.50 0.38 5.10
C GLN A 291 11.14 1.47 4.08
N VAL A 292 9.86 1.91 4.04
CA VAL A 292 9.44 3.00 3.14
C VAL A 292 10.11 4.33 3.51
N LEU A 293 10.14 4.68 4.80
CA LEU A 293 10.75 5.93 5.27
C LEU A 293 12.28 5.97 5.07
N ALA A 294 12.95 4.82 5.09
CA ALA A 294 14.39 4.69 4.90
C ALA A 294 14.81 4.62 3.42
N MET A 295 13.87 4.53 2.47
CA MET A 295 14.21 4.51 1.04
C MET A 295 14.95 5.78 0.64
N PRO A 296 15.95 5.67 -0.25
CA PRO A 296 16.70 6.82 -0.72
C PRO A 296 15.80 7.77 -1.51
N GLU A 297 15.90 9.04 -1.21
CA GLU A 297 15.25 10.13 -1.94
C GLU A 297 16.11 10.56 -3.12
N LEU A 298 15.48 11.20 -4.11
CA LEU A 298 16.25 11.92 -5.14
C LEU A 298 17.05 13.04 -4.44
N SER A 299 18.33 13.11 -4.73
CA SER A 299 19.17 14.19 -4.21
C SER A 299 18.65 15.53 -4.74
N LEU A 300 18.24 16.43 -3.85
CA LEU A 300 17.91 17.81 -4.24
C LEU A 300 19.18 18.65 -4.25
N PRO A 301 19.41 19.48 -5.27
CA PRO A 301 20.57 20.35 -5.33
C PRO A 301 20.50 21.46 -4.26
N GLN A 302 21.65 21.90 -3.78
CA GLN A 302 21.74 23.03 -2.84
C GLN A 302 21.43 24.38 -3.52
N SER A 303 21.73 24.49 -4.82
CA SER A 303 21.41 25.67 -5.66
C SER A 303 20.61 25.22 -6.86
N ASP A 304 19.51 25.90 -7.15
CA ASP A 304 18.66 25.62 -8.31
C ASP A 304 19.22 26.30 -9.56
N GLN A 305 19.73 25.51 -10.50
CA GLN A 305 20.23 26.02 -11.77
C GLN A 305 19.08 26.06 -12.81
N GLN A 306 19.02 27.17 -13.53
CA GLN A 306 17.99 27.39 -14.57
C GLN A 306 18.59 27.08 -15.94
N PRO A 307 17.94 26.23 -16.78
CA PRO A 307 18.38 25.99 -18.15
C PRO A 307 18.16 27.23 -19.01
N GLN A 308 19.08 27.51 -19.91
CA GLN A 308 19.02 28.70 -20.76
C GLN A 308 18.22 28.46 -22.05
N GLU A 309 18.12 27.21 -22.48
CA GLU A 309 17.44 26.77 -23.70
C GLU A 309 16.80 25.38 -23.49
N ALA A 310 16.03 24.92 -24.47
CA ALA A 310 15.34 23.66 -24.45
C ALA A 310 16.11 22.54 -25.19
N SER A 311 17.44 22.61 -25.25
CA SER A 311 18.26 21.51 -25.80
C SER A 311 18.34 20.35 -24.81
N ILE A 312 18.49 19.12 -25.31
CA ILE A 312 18.59 17.91 -24.49
C ILE A 312 19.87 17.18 -24.85
N THR A 313 20.68 16.83 -23.84
CA THR A 313 21.93 16.09 -24.05
C THR A 313 22.01 14.89 -23.12
N PHE A 314 22.28 13.72 -23.69
CA PHE A 314 22.66 12.50 -22.99
C PHE A 314 24.15 12.26 -23.22
N GLU A 315 24.93 12.10 -22.15
CA GLU A 315 26.39 11.89 -22.20
C GLU A 315 26.74 10.60 -21.49
N GLN A 316 27.08 9.55 -22.25
CA GLN A 316 27.50 8.21 -21.77
C GLN A 316 26.55 7.63 -20.71
N VAL A 317 25.25 7.77 -20.91
CA VAL A 317 24.23 7.38 -19.95
C VAL A 317 24.08 5.86 -19.91
N SER A 318 24.28 5.28 -18.72
CA SER A 318 23.97 3.86 -18.45
C SER A 318 22.99 3.77 -17.29
N PHE A 319 22.02 2.85 -17.39
CA PHE A 319 20.99 2.67 -16.38
C PHE A 319 20.50 1.23 -16.28
N HIS A 320 20.32 0.74 -15.04
CA HIS A 320 19.74 -0.56 -14.72
C HIS A 320 18.49 -0.38 -13.85
N TYR A 321 17.44 -1.12 -14.17
CA TYR A 321 16.33 -1.25 -13.24
C TYR A 321 16.72 -2.21 -12.11
N PRO A 322 16.54 -1.86 -10.82
CA PRO A 322 17.00 -2.67 -9.68
C PRO A 322 16.47 -4.11 -9.64
N GLN A 323 15.34 -4.39 -10.27
CA GLN A 323 14.71 -5.71 -10.30
C GLN A 323 14.89 -6.45 -11.63
N ALA A 324 15.55 -5.85 -12.63
CA ALA A 324 15.77 -6.49 -13.89
C ALA A 324 16.76 -7.66 -13.72
N ARG A 325 16.32 -8.88 -14.07
CA ARG A 325 17.17 -10.09 -14.02
C ARG A 325 18.22 -10.15 -15.12
N THR A 326 18.11 -9.31 -16.16
CA THR A 326 18.95 -9.37 -17.37
C THR A 326 19.31 -7.96 -17.84
N GLY A 327 20.60 -7.62 -17.84
CA GLY A 327 21.21 -6.54 -18.59
C GLY A 327 20.85 -5.10 -18.19
N ALA A 328 21.62 -4.16 -18.70
CA ALA A 328 21.35 -2.73 -18.57
C ALA A 328 20.18 -2.32 -19.49
N ALA A 329 19.29 -1.47 -18.99
CA ALA A 329 18.23 -0.89 -19.81
C ALA A 329 18.76 0.16 -20.81
N LEU A 330 19.86 0.85 -20.43
CA LEU A 330 20.66 1.73 -21.33
C LEU A 330 22.14 1.48 -21.08
N GLN A 331 22.95 1.47 -22.14
CA GLN A 331 24.40 1.26 -22.11
C GLN A 331 25.12 2.36 -22.89
N GLU A 332 25.83 3.23 -22.20
CA GLU A 332 26.70 4.29 -22.76
C GLU A 332 26.02 5.15 -23.83
N VAL A 333 24.74 5.45 -23.66
CA VAL A 333 23.93 6.19 -24.62
C VAL A 333 24.37 7.65 -24.63
N SER A 334 24.72 8.15 -25.84
CA SER A 334 25.10 9.55 -26.05
C SER A 334 24.41 10.12 -27.29
N PHE A 335 23.70 11.24 -27.13
CA PHE A 335 23.09 12.00 -28.22
C PHE A 335 22.80 13.43 -27.77
N HIS A 336 22.64 14.31 -28.74
CA HIS A 336 22.26 15.72 -28.54
C HIS A 336 21.05 16.08 -29.41
N VAL A 337 20.07 16.76 -28.81
CA VAL A 337 18.87 17.28 -29.43
C VAL A 337 18.91 18.81 -29.32
N PRO A 338 19.11 19.55 -30.39
CA PRO A 338 19.00 21.01 -30.41
C PRO A 338 17.58 21.49 -30.02
N ALA A 339 17.50 22.69 -29.47
CA ALA A 339 16.22 23.31 -29.13
C ALA A 339 15.33 23.44 -30.39
N GLY A 340 14.06 23.12 -30.27
CA GLY A 340 13.04 23.23 -31.33
C GLY A 340 13.01 22.05 -32.31
N GLN A 341 13.85 21.03 -32.18
CA GLN A 341 13.82 19.84 -33.03
C GLN A 341 12.86 18.75 -32.54
N ILE A 342 12.32 18.00 -33.48
CA ILE A 342 11.50 16.81 -33.26
C ILE A 342 12.37 15.58 -33.42
N VAL A 343 12.51 14.80 -32.34
CA VAL A 343 13.30 13.57 -32.30
C VAL A 343 12.41 12.36 -32.08
N ALA A 344 12.54 11.33 -32.89
CA ALA A 344 11.83 10.07 -32.77
C ALA A 344 12.75 8.97 -32.22
N LEU A 345 12.35 8.31 -31.14
CA LEU A 345 12.99 7.11 -30.58
C LEU A 345 12.34 5.88 -31.21
N VAL A 346 13.11 5.09 -31.94
CA VAL A 346 12.65 3.91 -32.70
C VAL A 346 13.43 2.67 -32.25
N GLY A 347 12.86 1.50 -32.40
CA GLY A 347 13.50 0.22 -32.12
C GLY A 347 12.53 -0.83 -31.59
N PRO A 348 12.96 -2.08 -31.43
CA PRO A 348 12.11 -3.17 -30.90
C PRO A 348 11.62 -2.91 -29.47
N SER A 349 10.59 -3.67 -29.03
CA SER A 349 10.13 -3.64 -27.66
C SER A 349 11.28 -4.04 -26.71
N GLY A 350 11.42 -3.31 -25.59
CA GLY A 350 12.53 -3.52 -24.66
C GLY A 350 13.86 -2.88 -25.01
N ALA A 351 13.99 -2.18 -26.15
CA ALA A 351 15.24 -1.54 -26.58
C ALA A 351 15.71 -0.35 -25.73
N GLY A 352 14.94 0.10 -24.74
CA GLY A 352 15.30 1.23 -23.85
C GLY A 352 14.63 2.56 -24.17
N LYS A 353 13.77 2.67 -25.19
CA LYS A 353 13.11 3.91 -25.63
C LYS A 353 12.35 4.64 -24.51
N SER A 354 11.42 3.95 -23.85
CA SER A 354 10.65 4.52 -22.73
C SER A 354 11.53 4.80 -21.51
N THR A 355 12.68 4.12 -21.38
CA THR A 355 13.66 4.41 -20.32
C THR A 355 14.31 5.77 -20.54
N VAL A 356 14.65 6.14 -21.79
CA VAL A 356 15.16 7.50 -22.13
C VAL A 356 14.13 8.56 -21.72
N ALA A 357 12.86 8.39 -22.10
CA ALA A 357 11.79 9.32 -21.75
C ALA A 357 11.59 9.45 -20.22
N ARG A 358 11.64 8.33 -19.49
CA ARG A 358 11.50 8.30 -18.02
C ARG A 358 12.68 8.93 -17.31
N LEU A 359 13.91 8.71 -17.77
CA LEU A 359 15.10 9.33 -17.21
C LEU A 359 15.10 10.85 -17.40
N LEU A 360 14.58 11.35 -18.52
CA LEU A 360 14.41 12.79 -18.73
C LEU A 360 13.44 13.43 -17.72
N LEU A 361 12.41 12.70 -17.27
CA LEU A 361 11.53 13.09 -16.18
C LEU A 361 12.15 12.90 -14.79
N ARG A 362 13.39 12.44 -14.73
CA ARG A 362 14.09 12.09 -13.50
C ARG A 362 13.31 11.07 -12.65
N TYR A 363 12.73 10.03 -13.30
CA TYR A 363 12.15 8.87 -12.58
C TYR A 363 13.16 8.12 -11.73
N ALA A 364 14.41 8.19 -12.10
CA ALA A 364 15.60 7.78 -11.37
C ALA A 364 16.79 8.58 -11.91
N ASP A 365 17.87 8.68 -11.16
CA ASP A 365 19.14 9.18 -11.67
C ASP A 365 19.86 8.04 -12.42
N PRO A 366 20.63 8.33 -13.49
CA PRO A 366 21.41 7.32 -14.21
C PRO A 366 22.54 6.76 -13.33
N ASP A 367 22.89 5.48 -13.54
CA ASP A 367 24.02 4.83 -12.84
C ASP A 367 25.36 5.46 -13.24
N LYS A 368 25.49 5.84 -14.53
CA LYS A 368 26.65 6.52 -15.10
C LYS A 368 26.20 7.55 -16.11
N GLY A 369 27.04 8.56 -16.31
CA GLY A 369 26.82 9.62 -17.29
C GLY A 369 25.97 10.77 -16.75
N HIS A 370 25.60 11.66 -17.68
CA HIS A 370 24.90 12.91 -17.40
C HIS A 370 23.73 13.12 -18.37
N ILE A 371 22.63 13.65 -17.86
CA ILE A 371 21.49 14.09 -18.67
C ILE A 371 21.33 15.58 -18.41
N ARG A 372 21.34 16.39 -19.48
CA ARG A 372 21.27 17.84 -19.39
C ARG A 372 20.13 18.42 -20.20
N ILE A 373 19.54 19.49 -19.70
CA ILE A 373 18.63 20.37 -20.41
C ILE A 373 19.23 21.76 -20.43
N GLY A 374 19.40 22.35 -21.61
CA GLY A 374 19.99 23.68 -21.77
C GLY A 374 21.36 23.81 -21.10
N GLY A 375 22.19 22.76 -21.17
CA GLY A 375 23.51 22.67 -20.57
C GLY A 375 23.54 22.34 -19.07
N VAL A 376 22.42 22.36 -18.35
CA VAL A 376 22.31 22.08 -16.91
C VAL A 376 21.97 20.61 -16.66
N ASP A 377 22.71 19.93 -15.79
CA ASP A 377 22.41 18.54 -15.38
C ASP A 377 21.07 18.47 -14.62
N LEU A 378 20.28 17.44 -14.86
CA LEU A 378 19.00 17.26 -14.18
C LEU A 378 19.13 17.18 -12.65
N ARG A 379 20.29 16.73 -12.16
CA ARG A 379 20.60 16.64 -10.73
C ARG A 379 20.85 18.01 -10.08
N ASP A 380 21.19 19.03 -10.88
CA ASP A 380 21.43 20.39 -10.42
C ASP A 380 20.18 21.29 -10.53
N MET A 381 19.04 20.74 -10.95
CA MET A 381 17.74 21.42 -10.98
C MET A 381 16.86 20.95 -9.83
N GLN A 382 16.13 21.87 -9.20
CA GLN A 382 15.02 21.49 -8.32
C GLN A 382 13.88 20.88 -9.16
N THR A 383 13.08 20.02 -8.52
CA THR A 383 11.96 19.33 -9.20
C THR A 383 11.00 20.30 -9.87
N ASP A 384 10.68 21.42 -9.22
CA ASP A 384 9.80 22.46 -9.77
C ASP A 384 10.37 23.12 -11.03
N THR A 385 11.69 23.37 -11.05
CA THR A 385 12.38 23.93 -12.22
C THR A 385 12.38 22.94 -13.38
N LEU A 386 12.70 21.67 -13.12
CA LEU A 386 12.66 20.61 -14.13
C LEU A 386 11.24 20.45 -14.69
N MET A 387 10.22 20.39 -13.83
CA MET A 387 8.82 20.23 -14.27
C MET A 387 8.28 21.44 -15.05
N LYS A 388 8.86 22.64 -14.89
CA LYS A 388 8.57 23.81 -15.72
C LYS A 388 9.16 23.71 -17.14
N GLN A 389 10.14 22.84 -17.37
CA GLN A 389 10.73 22.61 -18.69
C GLN A 389 9.99 21.55 -19.49
N LEU A 390 9.30 20.62 -18.84
CA LEU A 390 8.79 19.39 -19.44
C LEU A 390 7.27 19.31 -19.41
N SER A 391 6.66 19.03 -20.57
CA SER A 391 5.31 18.48 -20.70
C SER A 391 5.41 17.02 -21.12
N PHE A 392 4.58 16.16 -20.57
CA PHE A 392 4.60 14.73 -20.84
C PHE A 392 3.20 14.20 -21.16
N VAL A 393 3.07 13.46 -22.24
CA VAL A 393 1.88 12.67 -22.56
C VAL A 393 2.24 11.21 -22.39
N PHE A 394 1.74 10.60 -21.32
CA PHE A 394 2.02 9.21 -20.97
C PHE A 394 1.25 8.24 -21.86
N GLN A 395 1.77 7.03 -21.99
CA GLN A 395 1.08 5.90 -22.61
C GLN A 395 -0.26 5.60 -21.90
N ASP A 396 -0.24 5.55 -20.55
CA ASP A 396 -1.44 5.46 -19.73
C ASP A 396 -2.04 6.85 -19.52
N ASN A 397 -3.14 7.14 -20.24
CA ASN A 397 -3.85 8.40 -20.15
C ASN A 397 -4.66 8.51 -18.85
N PHE A 398 -3.98 8.73 -17.73
CA PHE A 398 -4.59 8.79 -16.40
C PHE A 398 -5.38 10.08 -16.20
N LEU A 399 -6.66 9.92 -15.84
CA LEU A 399 -7.54 11.01 -15.41
C LEU A 399 -7.96 10.79 -13.95
N PHE A 400 -7.96 11.86 -13.18
CA PHE A 400 -8.46 11.85 -11.81
C PHE A 400 -10.00 11.82 -11.81
N ALA A 401 -10.58 11.23 -10.77
CA ALA A 401 -12.03 11.22 -10.53
C ALA A 401 -12.54 12.64 -10.16
N ASP A 402 -12.46 13.55 -11.12
CA ASP A 402 -12.82 14.97 -10.99
C ASP A 402 -13.46 15.45 -12.32
N THR A 403 -13.75 16.75 -12.45
CA THR A 403 -14.29 17.33 -13.68
C THR A 403 -13.26 17.29 -14.81
N ILE A 404 -13.72 17.33 -16.06
CA ILE A 404 -12.85 17.43 -17.24
C ILE A 404 -12.03 18.72 -17.17
N ALA A 405 -12.65 19.85 -16.77
CA ALA A 405 -11.93 21.11 -16.60
C ALA A 405 -10.77 20.99 -15.61
N ASN A 406 -10.98 20.38 -14.46
CA ASN A 406 -9.95 20.20 -13.43
C ASN A 406 -8.86 19.23 -13.90
N ASN A 407 -9.21 18.21 -14.66
CA ASN A 407 -8.24 17.32 -15.28
C ASN A 407 -7.32 18.04 -16.28
N ILE A 408 -7.84 18.99 -17.03
CA ILE A 408 -7.03 19.80 -17.98
C ILE A 408 -6.19 20.82 -17.18
N ARG A 409 -6.72 21.44 -16.12
CA ARG A 409 -6.03 22.41 -15.24
C ARG A 409 -4.95 21.81 -14.36
N LEU A 410 -4.79 20.49 -14.36
CA LEU A 410 -3.85 19.83 -13.46
C LEU A 410 -2.46 20.50 -13.52
N GLY A 411 -1.97 20.96 -12.35
CA GLY A 411 -0.72 21.74 -12.24
C GLY A 411 -0.86 23.25 -12.46
N ALA A 412 -2.06 23.75 -12.82
CA ALA A 412 -2.36 25.18 -12.98
C ALA A 412 -3.81 25.50 -12.53
N PRO A 413 -4.13 25.33 -11.22
CA PRO A 413 -5.53 25.37 -10.72
C PRO A 413 -6.22 26.71 -10.94
N ASP A 414 -5.48 27.81 -10.92
CA ASP A 414 -6.01 29.18 -11.06
C ASP A 414 -6.26 29.60 -12.50
N THR A 415 -6.01 28.71 -13.47
CA THR A 415 -6.21 29.02 -14.89
C THR A 415 -7.71 29.22 -15.21
N PRO A 416 -8.10 30.32 -15.86
CA PRO A 416 -9.47 30.59 -16.23
C PRO A 416 -10.04 29.54 -17.21
N LEU A 417 -11.37 29.38 -17.21
CA LEU A 417 -12.03 28.36 -18.03
C LEU A 417 -11.83 28.61 -19.53
N GLU A 418 -11.73 29.86 -19.95
CA GLU A 418 -11.49 30.27 -21.35
C GLU A 418 -10.18 29.70 -21.88
N ALA A 419 -9.11 29.70 -21.07
CA ALA A 419 -7.82 29.13 -21.44
C ALA A 419 -7.90 27.59 -21.51
N VAL A 420 -8.67 26.96 -20.63
CA VAL A 420 -8.95 25.51 -20.68
C VAL A 420 -9.68 25.14 -21.99
N ILE A 421 -10.70 25.93 -22.35
CA ILE A 421 -11.45 25.74 -23.61
C ILE A 421 -10.55 25.94 -24.82
N ALA A 422 -9.68 26.96 -24.79
CA ALA A 422 -8.72 27.22 -25.89
C ALA A 422 -7.76 26.02 -26.07
N ALA A 423 -7.16 25.51 -24.99
CA ALA A 423 -6.32 24.33 -25.03
C ALA A 423 -7.07 23.08 -25.52
N ALA A 424 -8.31 22.90 -25.09
CA ALA A 424 -9.15 21.78 -25.51
C ALA A 424 -9.53 21.86 -27.01
N ARG A 425 -9.73 23.06 -27.56
CA ARG A 425 -9.96 23.26 -29.01
C ARG A 425 -8.74 22.85 -29.81
N VAL A 426 -7.55 23.30 -29.42
CA VAL A 426 -6.30 22.92 -30.07
C VAL A 426 -6.09 21.41 -30.01
N ALA A 427 -6.41 20.79 -28.87
CA ALA A 427 -6.35 19.34 -28.65
C ALA A 427 -7.48 18.56 -29.35
N GLN A 428 -8.35 19.20 -30.14
CA GLN A 428 -9.52 18.57 -30.77
C GLN A 428 -10.46 17.87 -29.77
N ALA A 429 -10.52 18.38 -28.54
CA ALA A 429 -11.32 17.81 -27.44
C ALA A 429 -12.63 18.60 -27.19
N HIS A 430 -12.70 19.86 -27.64
CA HIS A 430 -13.81 20.76 -27.32
C HIS A 430 -15.17 20.21 -27.74
N ASP A 431 -15.28 19.69 -28.97
CA ASP A 431 -16.56 19.30 -29.57
C ASP A 431 -17.20 18.13 -28.78
N PHE A 432 -16.44 17.08 -28.48
CA PHE A 432 -16.98 15.97 -27.70
C PHE A 432 -17.25 16.37 -26.25
N ILE A 433 -16.42 17.26 -25.64
CA ILE A 433 -16.66 17.74 -24.26
C ILE A 433 -17.96 18.54 -24.21
N SER A 434 -18.17 19.44 -25.20
CA SER A 434 -19.38 20.27 -25.25
C SER A 434 -20.66 19.47 -25.55
N ALA A 435 -20.54 18.30 -26.18
CA ALA A 435 -21.65 17.38 -26.40
C ALA A 435 -22.05 16.58 -25.15
N LEU A 436 -21.25 16.56 -24.09
CA LEU A 436 -21.60 15.92 -22.84
C LEU A 436 -22.64 16.76 -22.07
N PRO A 437 -23.54 16.12 -21.29
CA PRO A 437 -24.62 16.84 -20.58
C PRO A 437 -24.15 17.98 -19.67
N GLU A 438 -23.00 17.83 -19.01
CA GLU A 438 -22.44 18.85 -18.11
C GLU A 438 -21.21 19.54 -18.73
N GLY A 439 -20.88 19.26 -20.00
CA GLY A 439 -19.75 19.86 -20.70
C GLY A 439 -18.43 19.69 -19.93
N TYR A 440 -17.70 20.77 -19.71
CA TYR A 440 -16.44 20.80 -18.96
C TYR A 440 -16.58 20.43 -17.48
N ASN A 441 -17.79 20.53 -16.90
CA ASN A 441 -18.08 20.16 -15.52
C ASN A 441 -18.40 18.66 -15.39
N THR A 442 -18.47 17.91 -16.48
CA THR A 442 -18.70 16.47 -16.46
C THR A 442 -17.62 15.80 -15.61
N ARG A 443 -18.05 15.07 -14.59
CA ARG A 443 -17.17 14.26 -13.76
C ARG A 443 -16.80 12.97 -14.48
N VAL A 444 -15.51 12.73 -14.61
CA VAL A 444 -14.98 11.47 -15.12
C VAL A 444 -14.81 10.49 -13.96
N GLY A 445 -15.18 9.22 -14.17
CA GLY A 445 -14.95 8.17 -13.17
C GLY A 445 -13.45 7.89 -12.97
N GLU A 446 -13.14 6.99 -12.04
CA GLU A 446 -11.76 6.54 -11.83
C GLU A 446 -11.12 6.15 -13.16
N ARG A 447 -9.93 6.72 -13.45
CA ARG A 447 -9.18 6.54 -14.70
C ARG A 447 -9.95 6.92 -15.97
N GLY A 448 -11.02 7.72 -15.86
CA GLY A 448 -11.80 8.14 -17.02
C GLY A 448 -12.62 7.02 -17.68
N VAL A 449 -13.16 6.10 -16.90
CA VAL A 449 -13.87 4.89 -17.39
C VAL A 449 -15.04 5.18 -18.33
N PHE A 450 -15.65 6.37 -18.27
CA PHE A 450 -16.77 6.78 -19.12
C PHE A 450 -16.35 7.39 -20.47
N LEU A 451 -15.05 7.53 -20.72
CA LEU A 451 -14.51 8.13 -21.95
C LEU A 451 -13.81 7.07 -22.80
N SER A 452 -13.87 7.23 -24.14
CA SER A 452 -13.07 6.38 -25.02
C SER A 452 -11.56 6.64 -24.83
N GLY A 453 -10.72 5.71 -25.30
CA GLY A 453 -9.25 5.85 -25.24
C GLY A 453 -8.77 7.14 -25.91
N GLY A 454 -9.28 7.44 -27.10
CA GLY A 454 -8.95 8.65 -27.85
C GLY A 454 -9.46 9.94 -27.19
N GLN A 455 -10.62 9.90 -26.51
CA GLN A 455 -11.12 11.05 -25.74
C GLN A 455 -10.23 11.34 -24.52
N ARG A 456 -9.86 10.31 -23.75
CA ARG A 456 -8.91 10.47 -22.63
C ARG A 456 -7.59 11.06 -23.09
N GLN A 457 -7.06 10.57 -24.21
CA GLN A 457 -5.80 11.04 -24.76
C GLN A 457 -5.86 12.51 -25.19
N ARG A 458 -6.93 12.95 -25.85
CA ARG A 458 -7.11 14.36 -26.23
C ARG A 458 -7.21 15.28 -24.99
N ILE A 459 -7.81 14.81 -23.88
CA ILE A 459 -7.79 15.54 -22.61
C ILE A 459 -6.36 15.67 -22.06
N THR A 460 -5.54 14.60 -22.11
CA THR A 460 -4.15 14.68 -21.63
C THR A 460 -3.27 15.55 -22.54
N ILE A 461 -3.54 15.59 -23.84
CA ILE A 461 -2.90 16.55 -24.75
C ILE A 461 -3.32 17.99 -24.43
N ALA A 462 -4.62 18.24 -24.17
CA ALA A 462 -5.08 19.55 -23.73
C ALA A 462 -4.39 20.03 -22.45
N ARG A 463 -4.15 19.11 -21.50
CA ARG A 463 -3.35 19.36 -20.29
C ARG A 463 -1.92 19.79 -20.62
N ALA A 464 -1.26 19.09 -21.52
CA ALA A 464 0.11 19.42 -21.95
C ALA A 464 0.19 20.77 -22.69
N LEU A 465 -0.82 21.07 -23.51
CA LEU A 465 -0.95 22.36 -24.22
C LEU A 465 -1.18 23.53 -23.26
N LEU A 466 -2.03 23.33 -22.23
CA LEU A 466 -2.34 24.36 -21.24
C LEU A 466 -1.11 24.74 -20.41
N GLN A 467 -0.25 23.78 -20.11
CA GLN A 467 0.99 24.00 -19.34
C GLN A 467 2.06 24.77 -20.14
N ASP A 468 2.01 24.71 -21.48
CA ASP A 468 2.87 25.43 -22.42
C ASP A 468 4.39 25.36 -22.09
N ARG A 469 4.90 24.14 -21.93
CA ARG A 469 6.32 23.90 -21.61
C ARG A 469 7.19 23.82 -22.86
N PRO A 470 8.48 24.22 -22.80
CA PRO A 470 9.37 24.25 -23.97
C PRO A 470 9.76 22.87 -24.51
N ILE A 471 9.72 21.82 -23.68
CA ILE A 471 10.02 20.45 -24.09
C ILE A 471 8.75 19.59 -23.96
N LEU A 472 8.42 18.83 -25.00
CA LEU A 472 7.29 17.89 -25.02
C LEU A 472 7.79 16.47 -25.24
N VAL A 473 7.42 15.56 -24.34
CA VAL A 473 7.70 14.13 -24.47
C VAL A 473 6.39 13.37 -24.70
N LEU A 474 6.35 12.59 -25.77
CA LEU A 474 5.21 11.79 -26.19
C LEU A 474 5.57 10.31 -26.09
N ASP A 475 5.02 9.58 -25.12
CA ASP A 475 5.24 8.13 -24.96
C ASP A 475 4.02 7.38 -25.52
N GLU A 476 4.19 6.73 -26.70
CA GLU A 476 3.16 5.94 -27.40
C GLU A 476 1.80 6.65 -27.60
N ALA A 477 1.83 7.94 -27.90
CA ALA A 477 0.66 8.80 -27.92
C ALA A 477 -0.42 8.46 -28.98
N THR A 478 -0.33 7.35 -29.71
CA THR A 478 -1.29 6.97 -30.77
C THR A 478 -1.82 5.53 -30.66
N ALA A 479 -1.54 4.82 -29.58
CA ALA A 479 -1.80 3.38 -29.48
C ALA A 479 -3.30 2.97 -29.46
N PHE A 480 -4.21 3.87 -29.11
CA PHE A 480 -5.62 3.56 -28.83
C PHE A 480 -6.65 4.35 -29.67
N ALA A 481 -6.27 4.94 -30.80
CA ALA A 481 -7.20 5.72 -31.60
C ALA A 481 -7.91 4.85 -32.63
N ASP A 482 -9.25 4.91 -32.65
CA ASP A 482 -10.06 4.44 -33.77
C ASP A 482 -9.77 5.28 -35.01
N PRO A 483 -9.93 4.75 -36.24
CA PRO A 483 -9.58 5.47 -37.50
C PRO A 483 -10.21 6.88 -37.61
N GLU A 484 -11.44 7.06 -37.15
CA GLU A 484 -12.12 8.37 -37.16
C GLU A 484 -11.48 9.36 -36.17
N ASN A 485 -11.00 8.89 -35.02
CA ASN A 485 -10.34 9.70 -34.01
C ASN A 485 -8.84 9.91 -34.30
N GLU A 486 -8.22 9.08 -35.13
CA GLU A 486 -6.79 9.15 -35.44
C GLU A 486 -6.42 10.46 -36.13
N ALA A 487 -7.20 10.92 -37.11
CA ALA A 487 -6.94 12.19 -37.80
C ALA A 487 -7.01 13.40 -36.87
N ALA A 488 -8.01 13.42 -35.95
CA ALA A 488 -8.12 14.48 -34.94
C ALA A 488 -6.95 14.44 -33.96
N LEU A 489 -6.52 13.23 -33.55
CA LEU A 489 -5.39 13.03 -32.64
C LEU A 489 -4.07 13.49 -33.29
N ILE A 490 -3.80 13.12 -34.53
CA ILE A 490 -2.59 13.56 -35.28
C ILE A 490 -2.57 15.08 -35.38
N LYS A 491 -3.72 15.71 -35.68
CA LYS A 491 -3.83 17.18 -35.77
C LYS A 491 -3.55 17.84 -34.41
N ALA A 492 -4.06 17.25 -33.29
CA ALA A 492 -3.80 17.73 -31.94
C ALA A 492 -2.31 17.60 -31.55
N LEU A 493 -1.69 16.46 -31.88
CA LEU A 493 -0.27 16.23 -31.64
C LEU A 493 0.61 17.18 -32.46
N ALA A 494 0.31 17.36 -33.79
CA ALA A 494 1.03 18.31 -34.64
C ALA A 494 0.95 19.75 -34.08
N ALA A 495 -0.20 20.16 -33.56
CA ALA A 495 -0.36 21.46 -32.93
C ALA A 495 0.45 21.55 -31.60
N ALA A 496 0.49 20.47 -30.82
CA ALA A 496 1.26 20.41 -29.56
C ALA A 496 2.79 20.45 -29.79
N MET A 497 3.28 19.95 -30.92
CA MET A 497 4.70 19.89 -31.22
C MET A 497 5.28 21.24 -31.71
N ARG A 498 4.45 22.16 -32.25
CA ARG A 498 4.92 23.41 -32.85
C ARG A 498 5.72 24.27 -31.89
N GLY A 499 6.93 24.67 -32.32
CA GLY A 499 7.80 25.58 -31.57
C GLY A 499 8.44 25.02 -30.31
N ARG A 500 8.37 23.70 -30.11
CA ARG A 500 8.92 22.99 -28.93
C ARG A 500 9.99 22.00 -29.34
N THR A 501 10.87 21.67 -28.41
CA THR A 501 11.72 20.49 -28.53
C THR A 501 10.86 19.26 -28.21
N VAL A 502 10.84 18.25 -29.08
CA VAL A 502 9.94 17.12 -28.96
C VAL A 502 10.70 15.82 -28.99
N ILE A 503 10.40 14.95 -28.00
CA ILE A 503 10.82 13.55 -28.03
C ILE A 503 9.58 12.67 -28.21
N ILE A 504 9.57 11.87 -29.28
CA ILE A 504 8.50 10.92 -29.59
C ILE A 504 9.03 9.48 -29.38
N VAL A 505 8.46 8.75 -28.45
CA VAL A 505 8.65 7.29 -28.38
C VAL A 505 7.66 6.66 -29.35
N ALA A 506 8.16 6.27 -30.54
CA ALA A 506 7.31 5.86 -31.63
C ALA A 506 7.14 4.34 -31.68
N HIS A 507 5.86 3.90 -31.72
CA HIS A 507 5.44 2.56 -32.11
C HIS A 507 4.83 2.53 -33.51
N ARG A 508 4.40 3.68 -34.03
CA ARG A 508 3.92 3.84 -35.43
C ARG A 508 4.94 4.61 -36.23
N LEU A 509 5.49 3.95 -37.23
CA LEU A 509 6.53 4.52 -38.09
C LEU A 509 6.02 5.70 -38.95
N SER A 510 4.70 5.86 -39.16
CA SER A 510 4.13 7.01 -39.86
C SER A 510 4.42 8.37 -39.21
N MET A 511 4.58 8.42 -37.89
CA MET A 511 4.98 9.66 -37.20
C MET A 511 6.49 9.92 -37.24
N VAL A 512 7.29 8.88 -37.49
CA VAL A 512 8.75 8.95 -37.50
C VAL A 512 9.27 9.69 -38.75
N THR A 513 8.58 9.59 -39.88
CA THR A 513 8.98 10.21 -41.16
C THR A 513 9.05 11.73 -41.11
N GLN A 514 8.34 12.36 -40.16
CA GLN A 514 8.31 13.82 -39.98
C GLN A 514 9.31 14.33 -38.94
N ALA A 515 10.05 13.42 -38.27
CA ALA A 515 11.04 13.78 -37.27
C ALA A 515 12.31 14.34 -37.94
N ASP A 516 12.89 15.39 -37.37
CA ASP A 516 14.15 15.98 -37.82
C ASP A 516 15.30 14.97 -37.61
N VAL A 517 15.25 14.21 -36.52
CA VAL A 517 16.23 13.19 -36.18
C VAL A 517 15.54 11.95 -35.67
N ILE A 518 15.99 10.79 -36.10
CA ILE A 518 15.56 9.48 -35.66
C ILE A 518 16.73 8.84 -34.91
N LEU A 519 16.47 8.37 -33.68
CA LEU A 519 17.39 7.63 -32.87
C LEU A 519 16.94 6.17 -32.77
N LEU A 520 17.68 5.27 -33.41
CA LEU A 520 17.39 3.83 -33.40
C LEU A 520 18.09 3.15 -32.25
N PHE A 521 17.30 2.58 -31.36
CA PHE A 521 17.75 1.80 -30.21
C PHE A 521 17.63 0.29 -30.47
N SER A 522 18.66 -0.47 -30.04
CA SER A 522 18.62 -1.93 -29.92
C SER A 522 19.47 -2.35 -28.72
N ASP A 523 18.94 -3.24 -27.89
CA ASP A 523 19.62 -3.82 -26.72
C ASP A 523 20.19 -2.76 -25.75
N GLY A 524 19.44 -1.69 -25.51
CA GLY A 524 19.83 -0.59 -24.63
C GLY A 524 20.90 0.35 -25.20
N GLN A 525 21.27 0.24 -26.47
CA GLN A 525 22.29 1.05 -27.14
C GLN A 525 21.69 1.87 -28.30
N LEU A 526 22.23 3.07 -28.51
CA LEU A 526 21.96 3.84 -29.71
C LEU A 526 22.78 3.24 -30.87
N ARG A 527 22.09 2.70 -31.88
CA ARG A 527 22.72 2.03 -33.04
C ARG A 527 22.85 2.90 -34.25
N GLU A 528 21.81 3.65 -34.58
CA GLU A 528 21.76 4.52 -35.76
C GLU A 528 21.13 5.86 -35.37
N MET A 529 21.60 6.94 -36.03
CA MET A 529 21.10 8.29 -35.85
C MET A 529 21.13 9.02 -37.19
N GLY A 530 20.02 9.66 -37.57
CA GLY A 530 19.91 10.43 -38.83
C GLY A 530 18.46 10.76 -39.12
N ASN A 531 18.20 11.41 -40.27
CA ASN A 531 16.83 11.59 -40.74
C ASN A 531 16.34 10.36 -41.53
N HIS A 532 15.04 10.33 -41.82
CA HIS A 532 14.39 9.20 -42.49
C HIS A 532 15.12 8.78 -43.79
N THR A 533 15.42 9.76 -44.66
CA THR A 533 16.07 9.52 -45.97
C THR A 533 17.50 9.00 -45.82
N GLN A 534 18.26 9.58 -44.89
CA GLN A 534 19.63 9.14 -44.60
C GLN A 534 19.67 7.69 -44.09
N LEU A 535 18.81 7.35 -43.13
CA LEU A 535 18.78 6.00 -42.54
C LEU A 535 18.30 4.93 -43.50
N LEU A 536 17.38 5.27 -44.43
CA LEU A 536 16.99 4.36 -45.51
C LEU A 536 18.15 4.12 -46.47
N ALA A 537 18.92 5.16 -46.81
CA ALA A 537 20.04 5.07 -47.73
C ALA A 537 21.23 4.28 -47.16
N GLN A 538 21.39 4.24 -45.81
CA GLN A 538 22.44 3.49 -45.14
C GLN A 538 22.26 1.96 -45.19
N GLY A 539 21.07 1.45 -45.49
CA GLY A 539 20.82 0.01 -45.59
C GLY A 539 20.89 -0.75 -44.26
N GLY A 540 20.76 -0.06 -43.12
CA GLY A 540 20.96 -0.59 -41.78
C GLY A 540 19.74 -1.24 -41.13
N LEU A 541 19.72 -1.23 -39.78
CA LEU A 541 18.60 -1.76 -38.99
C LEU A 541 17.31 -0.99 -39.20
N TYR A 542 17.41 0.34 -39.42
CA TYR A 542 16.23 1.19 -39.66
C TYR A 542 15.53 0.79 -40.96
N GLN A 543 16.28 0.56 -42.04
CA GLN A 543 15.69 0.13 -43.32
C GLN A 543 14.96 -1.20 -43.20
N ARG A 544 15.54 -2.17 -42.49
CA ARG A 544 14.89 -3.47 -42.20
C ARG A 544 13.59 -3.31 -41.42
N LEU A 545 13.60 -2.49 -40.35
CA LEU A 545 12.40 -2.20 -39.57
C LEU A 545 11.31 -1.51 -40.44
N TRP A 546 11.72 -0.61 -41.31
CA TRP A 546 10.82 0.08 -42.25
C TRP A 546 10.18 -0.88 -43.25
N GLN A 547 10.96 -1.77 -43.85
CA GLN A 547 10.47 -2.80 -44.75
C GLN A 547 9.46 -3.73 -44.08
N HIS A 548 9.77 -4.22 -42.91
CA HIS A 548 8.83 -5.06 -42.14
C HIS A 548 7.52 -4.30 -41.83
N TYR A 549 7.60 -3.00 -41.54
CA TYR A 549 6.41 -2.20 -41.30
C TYR A 549 5.56 -2.02 -42.57
N GLN A 550 6.17 -1.78 -43.70
CA GLN A 550 5.47 -1.68 -44.99
C GLN A 550 4.80 -3.03 -45.34
N GLN A 551 5.49 -4.13 -45.21
CA GLN A 551 4.93 -5.46 -45.43
C GLN A 551 3.72 -5.72 -44.52
N ALA A 552 3.80 -5.34 -43.22
CA ALA A 552 2.70 -5.49 -42.29
C ALA A 552 1.47 -4.63 -42.63
N GLN A 553 1.66 -3.47 -43.24
CA GLN A 553 0.53 -2.60 -43.71
C GLN A 553 -0.20 -3.16 -44.92
N HIS A 554 0.51 -3.90 -45.78
CA HIS A 554 -0.06 -4.53 -46.98
C HIS A 554 -0.54 -5.97 -46.74
N TRP A 555 -0.39 -6.48 -45.50
CA TRP A 555 -0.83 -7.83 -45.14
C TRP A 555 -2.36 -7.94 -45.12
N VAL A 556 -2.93 -8.80 -45.95
CA VAL A 556 -4.35 -9.11 -46.02
C VAL A 556 -4.58 -10.51 -45.42
N PRO A 557 -5.50 -10.70 -44.45
CA PRO A 557 -5.85 -12.02 -43.95
C PRO A 557 -6.41 -12.90 -45.06
N GLY A 558 -5.75 -14.02 -45.38
CA GLY A 558 -6.20 -14.99 -46.36
C GLY A 558 -5.60 -14.87 -47.76
N GLY A 559 -4.65 -13.93 -47.98
CA GLY A 559 -3.88 -13.86 -49.23
C GLY A 559 -2.96 -15.08 -49.36
N THR A 560 -2.98 -15.70 -50.54
CA THR A 560 -2.07 -16.80 -50.88
C THR A 560 -0.64 -16.28 -51.06
N GLN A 561 0.38 -17.12 -50.78
CA GLN A 561 1.79 -16.75 -50.91
C GLN A 561 2.17 -16.22 -52.33
N GLU A 562 1.37 -16.52 -53.34
CA GLU A 562 1.56 -16.03 -54.70
C GLU A 562 1.29 -14.52 -54.87
N GLU A 563 0.31 -13.92 -54.17
CA GLU A 563 0.04 -12.48 -54.18
C GLU A 563 1.13 -11.65 -53.49
N VAL A 564 1.82 -12.23 -52.49
CA VAL A 564 2.95 -11.57 -51.81
C VAL A 564 4.17 -11.46 -52.71
N VAL A 565 4.39 -12.43 -53.61
CA VAL A 565 5.51 -12.44 -54.56
C VAL A 565 5.27 -11.46 -55.73
N GLU A 566 4.04 -11.15 -56.07
CA GLU A 566 3.71 -10.20 -57.14
C GLU A 566 3.87 -8.74 -56.69
N ILE A 567 3.65 -8.47 -55.39
CA ILE A 567 3.91 -7.14 -54.76
C ILE A 567 5.43 -6.88 -54.64
N GLU A 568 6.26 -7.93 -54.48
CA GLU A 568 7.72 -7.81 -54.49
C GLU A 568 8.31 -7.53 -55.89
N ARG A 569 7.53 -7.66 -56.97
CA ARG A 569 7.98 -7.43 -58.35
C ARG A 569 7.55 -6.08 -58.93
N GLN A 570 6.74 -5.31 -58.24
CA GLN A 570 6.39 -3.94 -58.58
C GLN A 570 7.15 -2.94 -57.69
#